data_bee3aec44f0185a25296f76738e684d0
#
_entry.id   bee3aec44f0185a25296f76738e684d0
#
_cell.length_a   1.000
_cell.length_b   1.000
_cell.length_c   1.000
_cell.angle_alpha   90.00
_cell.angle_beta   90.00
_cell.angle_gamma   90.00
#
_symmetry.space_group_name_H-M   'P 1'
#
loop_
_entity.id
_entity.type
_entity.pdbx_description
1 polymer ?
#
loop_
_entity_poly.entity_id
_entity_poly.type
_entity_poly.pdbx_seq_one_letter_code
_entity_poly.pdbx_strand_id
1 'polypeptide(L)'
;MSVNTSGFGPYDIRGIYPTSINQDLAYRVGRVFPELFGAKKIAVGHDIRLSGPTLNDALIRGLTEAGCDVYDIGQCGTEMIYFTTGFKNFDGGIMITASHNPKEYNGMKFVGREVRPISPQTGLLLVKEKVEDDSRDWSYRKATGTVYHLDILHDYIKRILSYVDIKNLKPFKVVINTGNGSAGPIINELEKFLPFEIIKVHNNTNGFFPNGVPNPFLQDARAETSEAVIKNNADCGVAFDGDFDRCFLFDEKGEFIEGYYMVGFLAAAFLQKNRGEKIIYDPRAIWNTIEITESLGGIPIVCKSGHTYVKNKMREENAIYGGELSSHHYFRDFYYCDSGMIPWLLILELLSHSGKKLSELLAERIKKYPVSGEINTKVSGTEKVKEIMTKIKNKYGELGKASTFDGFGVDFENWRFNLRGSQTEPYIRLNVETKGDVALLKEKTDELLKIIRG
;
A
#
# COMPACT_ATOMS: atom_id res chain seq x y z
N MET A 1 17.11 9.59 -30.02
CA MET A 1 16.68 10.51 -28.93
C MET A 1 16.85 9.76 -27.63
N SER A 2 17.41 10.41 -26.61
CA SER A 2 17.55 9.81 -25.29
C SER A 2 16.17 9.52 -24.67
N VAL A 3 16.05 8.38 -24.00
CA VAL A 3 14.81 8.03 -23.28
C VAL A 3 14.62 8.94 -22.08
N ASN A 4 13.36 9.34 -21.81
CA ASN A 4 13.06 10.13 -20.61
C ASN A 4 12.96 9.19 -19.40
N THR A 5 13.83 9.38 -18.40
CA THR A 5 13.88 8.58 -17.16
C THR A 5 13.47 9.36 -15.92
N SER A 6 12.85 10.53 -16.09
CA SER A 6 12.37 11.36 -14.97
C SER A 6 11.32 10.65 -14.09
N GLY A 7 10.71 9.58 -14.59
CA GLY A 7 9.76 8.77 -13.84
C GLY A 7 10.38 7.79 -12.84
N PHE A 8 11.70 7.58 -12.82
CA PHE A 8 12.34 6.69 -11.84
C PHE A 8 12.32 7.32 -10.45
N GLY A 9 11.46 6.78 -9.60
CA GLY A 9 11.25 7.20 -8.23
C GLY A 9 12.05 6.40 -7.20
N PRO A 10 11.79 6.66 -5.89
CA PRO A 10 12.47 5.97 -4.80
C PRO A 10 12.02 4.51 -4.59
N TYR A 11 10.93 4.06 -5.23
CA TYR A 11 10.39 2.71 -5.05
C TYR A 11 9.96 2.03 -6.34
N ASP A 12 9.57 2.81 -7.36
CA ASP A 12 8.99 2.37 -8.61
C ASP A 12 9.29 3.38 -9.74
N ILE A 13 8.77 3.10 -10.93
CA ILE A 13 8.75 4.06 -12.03
C ILE A 13 7.35 4.66 -12.09
N ARG A 14 7.24 6.00 -12.07
CA ARG A 14 5.95 6.68 -12.08
C ARG A 14 6.04 8.05 -12.73
N GLY A 15 5.12 8.38 -13.64
CA GLY A 15 5.13 9.67 -14.31
C GLY A 15 3.93 9.90 -15.21
N ILE A 16 3.87 11.08 -15.83
CA ILE A 16 2.80 11.47 -16.76
C ILE A 16 3.00 10.77 -18.11
N TYR A 17 1.96 10.11 -18.60
CA TYR A 17 1.91 9.53 -19.93
C TYR A 17 1.44 10.61 -20.95
N PRO A 18 2.08 10.73 -22.15
CA PRO A 18 3.23 9.95 -22.63
C PRO A 18 4.60 10.61 -22.36
N THR A 19 4.68 11.69 -21.59
CA THR A 19 5.87 12.54 -21.49
C THR A 19 6.99 11.93 -20.63
N SER A 20 6.66 11.41 -19.46
CA SER A 20 7.63 10.80 -18.54
C SER A 20 7.59 9.28 -18.58
N ILE A 21 6.46 8.70 -18.93
CA ILE A 21 6.24 7.26 -19.13
C ILE A 21 5.67 7.06 -20.51
N ASN A 22 6.29 6.22 -21.32
CA ASN A 22 5.85 5.93 -22.68
C ASN A 22 6.25 4.51 -23.12
N GLN A 23 5.86 4.14 -24.33
CA GLN A 23 6.13 2.83 -24.90
C GLN A 23 7.63 2.54 -25.08
N ASP A 24 8.44 3.54 -25.42
CA ASP A 24 9.88 3.35 -25.57
C ASP A 24 10.53 3.01 -24.23
N LEU A 25 10.18 3.72 -23.16
CA LEU A 25 10.65 3.39 -21.83
C LEU A 25 10.20 1.99 -21.40
N ALA A 26 8.92 1.65 -21.58
CA ALA A 26 8.39 0.32 -21.21
C ALA A 26 9.09 -0.81 -21.99
N TYR A 27 9.32 -0.62 -23.28
CA TYR A 27 10.06 -1.54 -24.12
C TYR A 27 11.51 -1.72 -23.63
N ARG A 28 12.24 -0.62 -23.38
CA ARG A 28 13.63 -0.68 -22.91
C ARG A 28 13.72 -1.35 -21.53
N VAL A 29 12.79 -1.06 -20.62
CA VAL A 29 12.70 -1.77 -19.34
C VAL A 29 12.52 -3.27 -19.56
N GLY A 30 11.61 -3.68 -20.46
CA GLY A 30 11.42 -5.08 -20.81
C GLY A 30 12.68 -5.73 -21.38
N ARG A 31 13.47 -5.00 -22.16
CA ARG A 31 14.74 -5.50 -22.73
C ARG A 31 15.83 -5.72 -21.68
N VAL A 32 15.94 -4.85 -20.68
CA VAL A 32 17.02 -4.91 -19.68
C VAL A 32 16.67 -5.76 -18.45
N PHE A 33 15.41 -5.89 -18.11
CA PHE A 33 14.98 -6.61 -16.91
C PHE A 33 15.46 -8.07 -16.88
N PRO A 34 15.25 -8.92 -17.93
CA PRO A 34 15.74 -10.29 -17.94
C PRO A 34 17.27 -10.39 -17.85
N GLU A 35 17.97 -9.45 -18.45
CA GLU A 35 19.44 -9.41 -18.40
C GLU A 35 19.97 -9.15 -16.99
N LEU A 36 19.41 -8.15 -16.32
CA LEU A 36 19.84 -7.75 -14.97
C LEU A 36 19.50 -8.77 -13.89
N PHE A 37 18.34 -9.40 -14.00
CA PHE A 37 17.84 -10.29 -12.95
C PHE A 37 17.90 -11.78 -13.30
N GLY A 38 18.44 -12.14 -14.47
CA GLY A 38 18.52 -13.51 -14.93
C GLY A 38 17.13 -14.15 -15.13
N ALA A 39 16.12 -13.33 -15.41
CA ALA A 39 14.75 -13.78 -15.47
C ALA A 39 14.44 -14.49 -16.80
N LYS A 40 13.74 -15.63 -16.70
CA LYS A 40 13.28 -16.43 -17.84
C LYS A 40 11.76 -16.49 -17.93
N LYS A 41 11.06 -16.34 -16.81
CA LYS A 41 9.60 -16.38 -16.69
C LYS A 41 9.12 -15.22 -15.84
N ILE A 42 8.29 -14.34 -16.40
CA ILE A 42 7.82 -13.14 -15.73
C ILE A 42 6.30 -13.03 -15.83
N ALA A 43 5.63 -12.72 -14.72
CA ALA A 43 4.24 -12.29 -14.70
C ALA A 43 4.15 -10.81 -15.09
N VAL A 44 3.20 -10.46 -15.97
CA VAL A 44 2.92 -9.07 -16.35
C VAL A 44 1.42 -8.83 -16.32
N GLY A 45 1.02 -7.61 -15.97
CA GLY A 45 -0.36 -7.17 -16.00
C GLY A 45 -0.46 -5.67 -15.80
N HIS A 46 -1.64 -5.12 -15.97
CA HIS A 46 -1.88 -3.68 -15.88
C HIS A 46 -3.16 -3.36 -15.11
N ASP A 47 -3.21 -2.17 -14.50
CA ASP A 47 -4.44 -1.64 -13.89
C ASP A 47 -5.42 -1.12 -14.97
N ILE A 48 -6.48 -0.44 -14.50
CA ILE A 48 -7.57 0.06 -15.35
C ILE A 48 -7.20 1.30 -16.19
N ARG A 49 -6.03 1.90 -16.00
CA ARG A 49 -5.63 3.15 -16.68
C ARG A 49 -5.60 2.97 -18.19
N LEU A 50 -6.09 3.99 -18.93
CA LEU A 50 -6.23 3.92 -20.39
C LEU A 50 -4.92 3.66 -21.14
N SER A 51 -3.79 4.11 -20.60
CA SER A 51 -2.45 3.84 -21.16
C SER A 51 -1.90 2.45 -20.78
N GLY A 52 -2.57 1.73 -19.87
CA GLY A 52 -2.14 0.42 -19.37
C GLY A 52 -1.87 -0.59 -20.48
N PRO A 53 -2.87 -0.93 -21.36
CA PRO A 53 -2.67 -1.90 -22.42
C PRO A 53 -1.49 -1.57 -23.34
N THR A 54 -1.37 -0.31 -23.78
CA THR A 54 -0.30 0.12 -24.68
C THR A 54 1.09 0.01 -24.07
N LEU A 55 1.23 0.32 -22.78
CA LEU A 55 2.50 0.16 -22.05
C LEU A 55 2.80 -1.33 -21.79
N ASN A 56 1.77 -2.13 -21.48
CA ASN A 56 1.89 -3.58 -21.29
C ASN A 56 2.41 -4.27 -22.56
N ASP A 57 1.83 -3.96 -23.72
CA ASP A 57 2.26 -4.49 -25.01
C ASP A 57 3.73 -4.16 -25.31
N ALA A 58 4.15 -2.91 -25.04
CA ALA A 58 5.52 -2.50 -25.26
C ALA A 58 6.50 -3.21 -24.31
N LEU A 59 6.13 -3.38 -23.03
CA LEU A 59 6.89 -4.12 -22.04
C LEU A 59 7.02 -5.60 -22.43
N ILE A 60 5.93 -6.26 -22.79
CA ILE A 60 5.88 -7.66 -23.22
C ILE A 60 6.79 -7.88 -24.42
N ARG A 61 6.72 -6.99 -25.42
CA ARG A 61 7.61 -7.05 -26.58
C ARG A 61 9.08 -6.95 -26.16
N GLY A 62 9.43 -6.04 -25.26
CA GLY A 62 10.79 -5.90 -24.74
C GLY A 62 11.27 -7.19 -24.04
N LEU A 63 10.46 -7.75 -23.16
CA LEU A 63 10.75 -8.99 -22.42
C LEU A 63 10.94 -10.20 -23.35
N THR A 64 10.03 -10.38 -24.32
CA THR A 64 10.10 -11.51 -25.25
C THR A 64 11.29 -11.40 -26.19
N GLU A 65 11.60 -10.23 -26.73
CA GLU A 65 12.79 -9.98 -27.56
C GLU A 65 14.11 -10.13 -26.77
N ALA A 66 14.07 -10.06 -25.44
CA ALA A 66 15.19 -10.42 -24.57
C ALA A 66 15.29 -11.93 -24.27
N GLY A 67 14.35 -12.74 -24.80
CA GLY A 67 14.31 -14.19 -24.62
C GLY A 67 13.62 -14.66 -23.35
N CYS A 68 12.73 -13.84 -22.78
CA CYS A 68 11.97 -14.15 -21.58
C CYS A 68 10.54 -14.59 -21.94
N ASP A 69 10.06 -15.68 -21.35
CA ASP A 69 8.66 -16.08 -21.44
C ASP A 69 7.82 -15.17 -20.54
N VAL A 70 6.74 -14.63 -21.10
CA VAL A 70 5.85 -13.70 -20.40
C VAL A 70 4.50 -14.36 -20.14
N TYR A 71 4.05 -14.26 -18.90
CA TYR A 71 2.74 -14.71 -18.46
C TYR A 71 1.88 -13.48 -18.18
N ASP A 72 1.11 -13.10 -19.19
CA ASP A 72 0.22 -11.96 -19.14
C ASP A 72 -1.09 -12.35 -18.45
N ILE A 73 -1.35 -11.72 -17.30
CA ILE A 73 -2.60 -11.89 -16.53
C ILE A 73 -3.64 -10.82 -16.86
N GLY A 74 -3.34 -9.93 -17.82
CA GLY A 74 -4.23 -8.88 -18.28
C GLY A 74 -4.50 -7.80 -17.26
N GLN A 75 -5.76 -7.31 -17.23
CA GLN A 75 -6.19 -6.30 -16.27
C GLN A 75 -6.30 -6.88 -14.87
N CYS A 76 -5.55 -6.31 -13.91
CA CYS A 76 -5.46 -6.84 -12.55
C CYS A 76 -5.12 -5.73 -11.54
N GLY A 77 -4.94 -6.10 -10.28
CA GLY A 77 -4.32 -5.24 -9.28
C GLY A 77 -2.90 -5.67 -8.93
N THR A 78 -2.20 -4.78 -8.25
CA THR A 78 -0.79 -4.98 -7.90
C THR A 78 -0.55 -6.29 -7.15
N GLU A 79 -1.39 -6.61 -6.17
CA GLU A 79 -1.25 -7.82 -5.37
C GLU A 79 -1.43 -9.12 -6.16
N MET A 80 -2.16 -9.09 -7.29
CA MET A 80 -2.30 -10.27 -8.16
C MET A 80 -0.99 -10.59 -8.88
N ILE A 81 -0.17 -9.59 -9.24
CA ILE A 81 1.18 -9.82 -9.76
C ILE A 81 2.08 -10.47 -8.69
N TYR A 82 1.99 -10.01 -7.44
CA TYR A 82 2.73 -10.64 -6.33
C TYR A 82 2.31 -12.09 -6.15
N PHE A 83 0.99 -12.33 -6.08
CA PHE A 83 0.45 -13.68 -5.96
C PHE A 83 0.89 -14.58 -7.12
N THR A 84 0.73 -14.13 -8.36
CA THR A 84 1.08 -14.92 -9.56
C THR A 84 2.56 -15.26 -9.57
N THR A 85 3.43 -14.29 -9.29
CA THR A 85 4.89 -14.48 -9.24
C THR A 85 5.27 -15.56 -8.23
N GLY A 86 4.72 -15.48 -7.01
CA GLY A 86 5.01 -16.44 -5.96
C GLY A 86 4.37 -17.81 -6.19
N PHE A 87 3.08 -17.84 -6.55
CA PHE A 87 2.31 -19.07 -6.72
C PHE A 87 2.81 -19.95 -7.88
N LYS A 88 3.23 -19.32 -8.98
CA LYS A 88 3.80 -20.01 -10.14
C LYS A 88 5.33 -20.15 -10.07
N ASN A 89 5.96 -19.63 -9.01
CA ASN A 89 7.42 -19.60 -8.84
C ASN A 89 8.15 -19.00 -10.05
N PHE A 90 7.66 -17.83 -10.50
CA PHE A 90 8.29 -17.10 -11.59
C PHE A 90 9.51 -16.30 -11.11
N ASP A 91 10.38 -15.91 -12.04
CA ASP A 91 11.61 -15.18 -11.77
C ASP A 91 11.36 -13.70 -11.43
N GLY A 92 10.13 -13.20 -11.67
CA GLY A 92 9.73 -11.86 -11.34
C GLY A 92 8.32 -11.53 -11.80
N GLY A 93 7.88 -10.34 -11.46
CA GLY A 93 6.60 -9.79 -11.87
C GLY A 93 6.68 -8.28 -12.07
N ILE A 94 5.97 -7.77 -13.06
CA ILE A 94 5.91 -6.35 -13.39
C ILE A 94 4.45 -5.92 -13.53
N MET A 95 4.05 -4.96 -12.70
CA MET A 95 2.72 -4.35 -12.74
C MET A 95 2.77 -2.99 -13.39
N ILE A 96 1.97 -2.77 -14.44
CA ILE A 96 1.76 -1.46 -15.05
C ILE A 96 0.67 -0.72 -14.27
N THR A 97 1.05 0.27 -13.48
CA THR A 97 0.15 1.04 -12.62
C THR A 97 0.76 2.35 -12.15
N ALA A 98 -0.07 3.29 -11.76
CA ALA A 98 0.32 4.45 -10.95
C ALA A 98 -0.54 4.55 -9.66
N SER A 99 -1.15 3.43 -9.21
CA SER A 99 -1.95 3.34 -7.99
C SER A 99 -2.99 4.47 -7.89
N HIS A 100 -2.85 5.36 -6.92
CA HIS A 100 -3.73 6.49 -6.63
C HIS A 100 -3.31 7.83 -7.26
N ASN A 101 -2.32 7.85 -8.17
CA ASN A 101 -1.95 9.07 -8.90
C ASN A 101 -3.05 9.51 -9.88
N PRO A 102 -3.10 10.79 -10.28
CA PRO A 102 -4.04 11.28 -11.29
C PRO A 102 -4.09 10.42 -12.56
N LYS A 103 -5.19 10.49 -13.29
CA LYS A 103 -5.48 9.60 -14.44
C LYS A 103 -4.44 9.68 -15.58
N GLU A 104 -3.75 10.83 -15.70
CA GLU A 104 -2.69 11.08 -16.67
C GLU A 104 -1.39 10.34 -16.35
N TYR A 105 -1.26 9.85 -15.12
CA TYR A 105 -0.06 9.10 -14.67
C TYR A 105 -0.17 7.63 -15.02
N ASN A 106 0.99 7.01 -15.24
CA ASN A 106 1.16 5.57 -15.22
C ASN A 106 2.57 5.24 -14.70
N GLY A 107 2.92 3.95 -14.64
CA GLY A 107 4.22 3.53 -14.12
C GLY A 107 4.40 2.03 -14.10
N MET A 108 5.42 1.58 -13.39
CA MET A 108 5.76 0.16 -13.26
C MET A 108 6.24 -0.14 -11.85
N LYS A 109 5.61 -1.15 -11.19
CA LYS A 109 6.08 -1.75 -9.94
C LYS A 109 6.72 -3.10 -10.25
N PHE A 110 7.77 -3.46 -9.51
CA PHE A 110 8.60 -4.62 -9.82
C PHE A 110 8.78 -5.54 -8.61
N VAL A 111 8.75 -6.82 -8.87
CA VAL A 111 9.25 -7.84 -7.95
C VAL A 111 10.14 -8.84 -8.69
N GLY A 112 11.16 -9.32 -8.02
CA GLY A 112 12.05 -10.39 -8.50
C GLY A 112 11.63 -11.76 -7.99
N ARG A 113 12.55 -12.72 -8.01
CA ARG A 113 12.34 -14.06 -7.45
C ARG A 113 11.88 -14.00 -6.00
N GLU A 114 11.05 -14.98 -5.60
CA GLU A 114 10.46 -15.04 -4.26
C GLU A 114 9.63 -13.78 -3.91
N VAL A 115 9.17 -13.07 -4.95
CA VAL A 115 8.41 -11.81 -4.81
C VAL A 115 9.18 -10.73 -4.04
N ARG A 116 10.52 -10.74 -4.11
CA ARG A 116 11.37 -9.73 -3.47
C ARG A 116 11.21 -8.38 -4.15
N PRO A 117 11.00 -7.29 -3.42
CA PRO A 117 10.84 -5.98 -4.02
C PRO A 117 12.14 -5.52 -4.73
N ILE A 118 11.98 -4.92 -5.91
CA ILE A 118 13.08 -4.26 -6.60
C ILE A 118 12.99 -2.77 -6.30
N SER A 119 13.98 -2.27 -5.58
CA SER A 119 14.15 -0.89 -5.14
C SER A 119 15.42 -0.29 -5.75
N PRO A 120 15.70 1.01 -5.55
CA PRO A 120 16.98 1.60 -5.95
C PRO A 120 18.20 0.79 -5.50
N GLN A 121 18.16 0.27 -4.25
CA GLN A 121 19.26 -0.50 -3.67
C GLN A 121 19.36 -1.94 -4.19
N THR A 122 18.27 -2.48 -4.75
CA THR A 122 18.19 -3.88 -5.19
C THR A 122 18.10 -4.04 -6.71
N GLY A 123 18.32 -2.94 -7.46
CA GLY A 123 18.47 -3.01 -8.91
C GLY A 123 17.71 -1.96 -9.74
N LEU A 124 16.79 -1.18 -9.17
CA LEU A 124 16.04 -0.18 -9.95
C LEU A 124 16.96 0.91 -10.56
N LEU A 125 18.02 1.30 -9.86
CA LEU A 125 19.03 2.24 -10.41
C LEU A 125 19.81 1.60 -11.56
N LEU A 126 20.10 0.30 -11.50
CA LEU A 126 20.75 -0.41 -12.62
C LEU A 126 19.81 -0.50 -13.83
N VAL A 127 18.50 -0.71 -13.60
CA VAL A 127 17.50 -0.63 -14.69
C VAL A 127 17.56 0.75 -15.34
N LYS A 128 17.56 1.83 -14.55
CA LYS A 128 17.67 3.21 -15.06
C LYS A 128 18.91 3.40 -15.92
N GLU A 129 20.09 3.06 -15.38
CA GLU A 129 21.36 3.19 -16.08
C GLU A 129 21.36 2.46 -17.44
N LYS A 130 20.83 1.23 -17.46
CA LYS A 130 20.78 0.41 -18.68
C LYS A 130 19.79 0.92 -19.72
N VAL A 131 18.65 1.49 -19.31
CA VAL A 131 17.69 2.07 -20.27
C VAL A 131 18.16 3.41 -20.85
N GLU A 132 19.03 4.13 -20.13
CA GLU A 132 19.68 5.38 -20.57
C GLU A 132 20.86 5.15 -21.53
N ASP A 133 21.32 3.91 -21.68
CA ASP A 133 22.50 3.60 -22.52
C ASP A 133 22.14 3.68 -24.02
N ASP A 134 22.36 4.85 -24.59
CA ASP A 134 22.14 5.11 -26.02
C ASP A 134 23.18 4.42 -26.93
N SER A 135 24.28 3.86 -26.38
CA SER A 135 25.27 3.08 -27.13
C SER A 135 24.78 1.65 -27.43
N ARG A 136 23.74 1.22 -26.73
CA ARG A 136 23.16 -0.11 -26.86
C ARG A 136 22.40 -0.24 -28.20
N ASP A 137 22.65 -1.35 -28.91
CA ASP A 137 21.84 -1.73 -30.06
C ASP A 137 20.48 -2.28 -29.61
N TRP A 138 19.49 -1.40 -29.61
CA TRP A 138 18.11 -1.75 -29.23
C TRP A 138 17.39 -2.59 -30.28
N SER A 139 17.93 -2.72 -31.50
CA SER A 139 17.40 -3.61 -32.56
C SER A 139 17.85 -5.07 -32.41
N TYR A 140 18.95 -5.32 -31.67
CA TYR A 140 19.46 -6.67 -31.47
C TYR A 140 18.49 -7.51 -30.66
N ARG A 141 18.19 -8.71 -31.14
CA ARG A 141 17.33 -9.69 -30.50
C ARG A 141 18.13 -10.93 -30.14
N LYS A 142 18.20 -11.27 -28.86
CA LYS A 142 18.95 -12.44 -28.37
C LYS A 142 18.24 -13.75 -28.70
N ALA A 143 16.96 -13.79 -28.46
CA ALA A 143 16.05 -14.92 -28.67
C ALA A 143 14.62 -14.37 -28.57
N THR A 144 13.63 -15.17 -28.98
CA THR A 144 12.22 -14.79 -28.82
C THR A 144 11.61 -15.69 -27.74
N GLY A 145 11.19 -15.08 -26.64
CA GLY A 145 10.35 -15.73 -25.62
C GLY A 145 8.91 -15.85 -26.10
N THR A 146 8.12 -16.58 -25.37
CA THR A 146 6.69 -16.83 -25.68
C THR A 146 5.79 -16.03 -24.76
N VAL A 147 4.68 -15.52 -25.29
CA VAL A 147 3.60 -14.90 -24.50
C VAL A 147 2.54 -15.94 -24.19
N TYR A 148 2.22 -16.08 -22.91
CA TYR A 148 1.13 -16.92 -22.42
C TYR A 148 0.09 -16.04 -21.75
N HIS A 149 -1.18 -16.17 -22.13
CA HIS A 149 -2.28 -15.57 -21.37
C HIS A 149 -2.65 -16.52 -20.22
N LEU A 150 -2.62 -15.99 -18.98
CA LEU A 150 -2.80 -16.77 -17.77
C LEU A 150 -3.99 -16.25 -16.97
N ASP A 151 -5.05 -17.06 -16.87
CA ASP A 151 -6.11 -16.80 -15.89
C ASP A 151 -5.67 -17.31 -14.52
N ILE A 152 -5.54 -16.40 -13.56
CA ILE A 152 -5.11 -16.67 -12.20
C ILE A 152 -6.23 -16.40 -11.17
N LEU A 153 -7.39 -15.89 -11.64
CA LEU A 153 -8.44 -15.36 -10.77
C LEU A 153 -8.93 -16.40 -9.74
N HIS A 154 -9.22 -17.61 -10.17
CA HIS A 154 -9.70 -18.66 -9.28
C HIS A 154 -8.69 -19.03 -8.17
N ASP A 155 -7.43 -19.21 -8.53
CA ASP A 155 -6.35 -19.54 -7.59
C ASP A 155 -6.14 -18.39 -6.61
N TYR A 156 -6.20 -17.14 -7.09
CA TYR A 156 -6.08 -15.93 -6.28
C TYR A 156 -7.24 -15.81 -5.29
N ILE A 157 -8.50 -15.94 -5.73
CA ILE A 157 -9.69 -15.91 -4.86
C ILE A 157 -9.60 -16.98 -3.77
N LYS A 158 -9.21 -18.19 -4.14
CA LYS A 158 -8.99 -19.28 -3.17
C LYS A 158 -7.94 -18.92 -2.12
N ARG A 159 -6.85 -18.24 -2.52
CA ARG A 159 -5.82 -17.76 -1.58
C ARG A 159 -6.39 -16.71 -0.64
N ILE A 160 -7.11 -15.71 -1.16
CA ILE A 160 -7.71 -14.66 -0.33
C ILE A 160 -8.67 -15.26 0.71
N LEU A 161 -9.57 -16.14 0.29
CA LEU A 161 -10.53 -16.79 1.17
C LEU A 161 -9.87 -17.70 2.22
N SER A 162 -8.65 -18.19 1.97
CA SER A 162 -7.93 -19.04 2.94
C SER A 162 -7.48 -18.33 4.21
N TYR A 163 -7.57 -17.00 4.26
CA TYR A 163 -7.22 -16.22 5.46
C TYR A 163 -8.27 -16.23 6.55
N VAL A 164 -9.53 -16.57 6.21
CA VAL A 164 -10.67 -16.55 7.12
C VAL A 164 -11.41 -17.88 7.14
N ASP A 165 -12.03 -18.20 8.27
CA ASP A 165 -12.97 -19.33 8.36
C ASP A 165 -14.37 -18.86 7.96
N ILE A 166 -14.70 -19.03 6.69
CA ILE A 166 -15.97 -18.58 6.09
C ILE A 166 -17.19 -19.09 6.87
N LYS A 167 -17.12 -20.31 7.46
CA LYS A 167 -18.24 -20.90 8.20
C LYS A 167 -18.55 -20.16 9.49
N ASN A 168 -17.58 -19.44 10.03
CA ASN A 168 -17.71 -18.68 11.27
C ASN A 168 -17.98 -17.18 11.03
N LEU A 169 -18.06 -16.74 9.77
CA LEU A 169 -18.40 -15.36 9.43
C LEU A 169 -19.90 -15.11 9.63
N LYS A 170 -20.25 -14.02 10.31
CA LYS A 170 -21.62 -13.55 10.41
C LYS A 170 -22.09 -12.87 9.11
N PRO A 171 -23.40 -12.86 8.80
CA PRO A 171 -23.91 -12.22 7.60
C PRO A 171 -23.98 -10.69 7.79
N PHE A 172 -22.85 -10.03 7.60
CA PHE A 172 -22.77 -8.57 7.66
C PHE A 172 -23.28 -7.91 6.37
N LYS A 173 -23.81 -6.70 6.51
CA LYS A 173 -24.07 -5.77 5.40
C LYS A 173 -22.86 -4.85 5.23
N VAL A 174 -22.19 -4.93 4.09
CA VAL A 174 -20.90 -4.26 3.85
C VAL A 174 -21.01 -3.36 2.63
N VAL A 175 -20.73 -2.07 2.78
CA VAL A 175 -20.51 -1.16 1.64
C VAL A 175 -19.10 -1.37 1.12
N ILE A 176 -18.95 -1.60 -0.19
CA ILE A 176 -17.63 -1.72 -0.83
C ILE A 176 -17.51 -0.70 -1.97
N ASN A 177 -16.62 0.26 -1.80
CA ASN A 177 -16.30 1.27 -2.80
C ASN A 177 -14.98 0.93 -3.50
N THR A 178 -15.06 0.53 -4.76
CA THR A 178 -13.87 0.22 -5.58
C THR A 178 -13.35 1.42 -6.38
N GLY A 179 -13.99 2.59 -6.28
CA GLY A 179 -13.57 3.85 -6.90
C GLY A 179 -13.38 3.79 -8.41
N ASN A 180 -14.12 2.92 -9.11
CA ASN A 180 -13.92 2.59 -10.53
C ASN A 180 -12.53 2.01 -10.85
N GLY A 181 -11.77 1.60 -9.84
CA GLY A 181 -10.45 0.97 -9.96
C GLY A 181 -10.51 -0.53 -10.33
N SER A 182 -9.40 -1.22 -10.16
CA SER A 182 -9.25 -2.63 -10.56
C SER A 182 -9.92 -3.63 -9.61
N ALA A 183 -10.41 -3.22 -8.42
CA ALA A 183 -10.97 -4.11 -7.41
C ALA A 183 -12.36 -4.70 -7.77
N GLY A 184 -13.15 -4.01 -8.62
CA GLY A 184 -14.53 -4.38 -8.90
C GLY A 184 -14.76 -5.83 -9.34
N PRO A 185 -14.04 -6.35 -10.33
CA PRO A 185 -14.14 -7.75 -10.76
C PRO A 185 -13.82 -8.74 -9.64
N ILE A 186 -12.85 -8.40 -8.77
CA ILE A 186 -12.45 -9.26 -7.64
C ILE A 186 -13.56 -9.34 -6.60
N ILE A 187 -14.18 -8.19 -6.28
CA ILE A 187 -15.33 -8.16 -5.36
C ILE A 187 -16.50 -8.97 -5.92
N ASN A 188 -16.77 -8.90 -7.22
CA ASN A 188 -17.81 -9.70 -7.87
C ASN A 188 -17.57 -11.22 -7.77
N GLU A 189 -16.30 -11.65 -7.72
CA GLU A 189 -15.98 -13.06 -7.52
C GLU A 189 -16.03 -13.46 -6.04
N LEU A 190 -15.45 -12.64 -5.15
CA LEU A 190 -15.43 -12.93 -3.71
C LEU A 190 -16.83 -13.04 -3.10
N GLU A 191 -17.76 -12.16 -3.49
CA GLU A 191 -19.14 -12.15 -2.93
C GLU A 191 -19.88 -13.48 -3.09
N LYS A 192 -19.54 -14.27 -4.12
CA LYS A 192 -20.16 -15.59 -4.37
C LYS A 192 -19.88 -16.62 -3.26
N PHE A 193 -18.85 -16.39 -2.46
CA PHE A 193 -18.37 -17.30 -1.42
C PHE A 193 -18.58 -16.77 -0.01
N LEU A 194 -18.98 -15.50 0.14
CA LEU A 194 -19.08 -14.82 1.42
C LEU A 194 -20.55 -14.70 1.87
N PRO A 195 -20.86 -14.82 3.17
CA PRO A 195 -22.23 -14.70 3.66
C PRO A 195 -22.70 -13.23 3.78
N PHE A 196 -22.05 -12.29 3.09
CA PHE A 196 -22.29 -10.87 3.22
C PHE A 196 -23.31 -10.33 2.23
N GLU A 197 -24.12 -9.35 2.66
CA GLU A 197 -24.86 -8.46 1.77
C GLU A 197 -23.93 -7.33 1.33
N ILE A 198 -23.44 -7.36 0.08
CA ILE A 198 -22.47 -6.38 -0.43
C ILE A 198 -23.20 -5.28 -1.21
N ILE A 199 -23.08 -4.05 -0.73
CA ILE A 199 -23.55 -2.85 -1.41
C ILE A 199 -22.36 -2.22 -2.14
N LYS A 200 -22.39 -2.28 -3.47
CA LYS A 200 -21.28 -1.86 -4.32
C LYS A 200 -21.39 -0.39 -4.71
N VAL A 201 -20.31 0.38 -4.51
CA VAL A 201 -20.15 1.78 -4.91
C VAL A 201 -19.04 1.85 -5.94
N HIS A 202 -19.28 2.51 -7.07
CA HIS A 202 -18.32 2.68 -8.17
C HIS A 202 -17.63 1.38 -8.61
N ASN A 203 -18.38 0.27 -8.65
CA ASN A 203 -17.82 -1.07 -8.84
C ASN A 203 -17.40 -1.39 -10.29
N ASN A 204 -17.93 -0.67 -11.27
CA ASN A 204 -17.54 -0.84 -12.67
C ASN A 204 -16.18 -0.21 -12.92
N THR A 205 -15.24 -0.98 -13.45
CA THR A 205 -13.90 -0.48 -13.81
C THR A 205 -13.99 0.59 -14.89
N ASN A 206 -13.30 1.73 -14.67
CA ASN A 206 -13.31 2.82 -15.64
C ASN A 206 -12.03 3.68 -15.54
N GLY A 207 -11.14 3.57 -16.52
CA GLY A 207 -9.87 4.30 -16.56
C GLY A 207 -9.97 5.82 -16.75
N PHE A 208 -11.17 6.35 -16.97
CA PHE A 208 -11.43 7.81 -16.93
C PHE A 208 -11.61 8.33 -15.51
N PHE A 209 -11.85 7.44 -14.53
CA PHE A 209 -12.12 7.78 -13.14
C PHE A 209 -13.19 8.88 -12.98
N PRO A 210 -14.44 8.64 -13.42
CA PRO A 210 -15.47 9.68 -13.46
C PRO A 210 -15.83 10.27 -12.09
N ASN A 211 -15.57 9.52 -11.01
CA ASN A 211 -15.79 9.92 -9.63
C ASN A 211 -14.47 10.32 -8.91
N GLY A 212 -13.45 10.70 -9.67
CA GLY A 212 -12.11 10.97 -9.17
C GLY A 212 -11.26 9.70 -9.05
N VAL A 213 -9.94 9.87 -9.00
CA VAL A 213 -9.03 8.75 -8.78
C VAL A 213 -9.16 8.26 -7.34
N PRO A 214 -9.39 6.95 -7.10
CA PRO A 214 -9.63 6.45 -5.76
C PRO A 214 -8.37 6.57 -4.89
N ASN A 215 -8.47 7.42 -3.88
CA ASN A 215 -7.46 7.61 -2.86
C ASN A 215 -8.14 7.89 -1.51
N PRO A 216 -8.72 6.88 -0.84
CA PRO A 216 -9.45 7.07 0.42
C PRO A 216 -8.58 7.56 1.59
N PHE A 217 -7.26 7.59 1.41
CA PHE A 217 -6.35 8.23 2.36
C PHE A 217 -6.61 9.74 2.46
N LEU A 218 -7.06 10.38 1.38
CA LEU A 218 -7.46 11.80 1.37
C LEU A 218 -8.88 11.96 1.91
N GLN A 219 -9.07 12.96 2.77
CA GLN A 219 -10.34 13.21 3.44
C GLN A 219 -11.49 13.44 2.44
N ASP A 220 -11.25 14.20 1.37
CA ASP A 220 -12.25 14.53 0.36
C ASP A 220 -12.76 13.30 -0.42
N ALA A 221 -11.99 12.20 -0.45
CA ALA A 221 -12.36 10.97 -1.14
C ALA A 221 -13.16 9.98 -0.27
N ARG A 222 -13.54 10.36 0.96
CA ARG A 222 -14.21 9.47 1.94
C ARG A 222 -15.73 9.60 1.95
N ALA A 223 -16.26 10.76 1.53
CA ALA A 223 -17.67 11.14 1.71
C ALA A 223 -18.63 10.11 1.14
N GLU A 224 -18.44 9.67 -0.10
CA GLU A 224 -19.37 8.75 -0.78
C GLU A 224 -19.44 7.37 -0.10
N THR A 225 -18.31 6.87 0.43
CA THR A 225 -18.30 5.61 1.19
C THR A 225 -19.01 5.78 2.53
N SER A 226 -18.73 6.88 3.25
CA SER A 226 -19.37 7.23 4.53
C SER A 226 -20.89 7.35 4.38
N GLU A 227 -21.34 8.13 3.40
CA GLU A 227 -22.76 8.33 3.11
C GLU A 227 -23.47 7.03 2.72
N ALA A 228 -22.82 6.18 1.92
CA ALA A 228 -23.36 4.90 1.53
C ALA A 228 -23.54 3.95 2.74
N VAL A 229 -22.58 3.94 3.69
CA VAL A 229 -22.68 3.18 4.93
C VAL A 229 -23.90 3.62 5.74
N ILE A 230 -24.04 4.92 5.98
CA ILE A 230 -25.16 5.50 6.76
C ILE A 230 -26.48 5.23 6.07
N LYS A 231 -26.60 5.54 4.77
CA LYS A 231 -27.84 5.39 3.99
C LYS A 231 -28.38 3.97 3.97
N ASN A 232 -27.49 2.98 3.94
CA ASN A 232 -27.86 1.58 3.85
C ASN A 232 -27.92 0.86 5.21
N ASN A 233 -27.65 1.58 6.32
CA ASN A 233 -27.48 0.97 7.65
C ASN A 233 -26.52 -0.22 7.59
N ALA A 234 -25.37 -0.05 6.93
CA ALA A 234 -24.38 -1.10 6.79
C ALA A 234 -23.56 -1.28 8.07
N ASP A 235 -23.07 -2.49 8.31
CA ASP A 235 -22.24 -2.81 9.48
C ASP A 235 -20.83 -2.22 9.37
N CYS A 236 -20.35 -1.99 8.15
CA CYS A 236 -19.11 -1.28 7.87
C CYS A 236 -18.99 -0.86 6.41
N GLY A 237 -18.01 -0.02 6.11
CA GLY A 237 -17.58 0.35 4.77
C GLY A 237 -16.14 -0.07 4.49
N VAL A 238 -15.87 -0.40 3.24
CA VAL A 238 -14.55 -0.74 2.70
C VAL A 238 -14.31 0.10 1.46
N ALA A 239 -13.14 0.71 1.35
CA ALA A 239 -12.73 1.41 0.13
C ALA A 239 -11.32 0.98 -0.29
N PHE A 240 -11.05 0.94 -1.58
CA PHE A 240 -9.77 0.57 -2.16
C PHE A 240 -9.15 1.73 -2.93
N ASP A 241 -7.83 1.72 -3.10
CA ASP A 241 -7.18 2.57 -4.08
C ASP A 241 -7.18 1.94 -5.49
N GLY A 242 -6.59 2.62 -6.48
CA GLY A 242 -6.78 2.28 -7.90
C GLY A 242 -6.33 0.88 -8.29
N ASP A 243 -5.24 0.38 -7.73
CA ASP A 243 -4.67 -0.96 -7.95
C ASP A 243 -4.85 -1.91 -6.76
N PHE A 244 -5.72 -1.52 -5.82
CA PHE A 244 -6.22 -2.23 -4.64
C PHE A 244 -5.18 -2.95 -3.78
N ASP A 245 -3.95 -2.44 -3.72
CA ASP A 245 -2.97 -2.93 -2.76
C ASP A 245 -3.17 -2.36 -1.35
N ARG A 246 -4.13 -1.43 -1.18
CA ARG A 246 -4.55 -0.83 0.09
C ARG A 246 -6.04 -0.95 0.33
N CYS A 247 -6.40 -1.11 1.62
CA CYS A 247 -7.75 -1.21 2.12
C CYS A 247 -8.00 -0.18 3.21
N PHE A 248 -9.12 0.53 3.12
CA PHE A 248 -9.56 1.55 4.07
C PHE A 248 -10.92 1.19 4.60
N LEU A 249 -11.11 1.26 5.91
CA LEU A 249 -12.35 0.88 6.56
C LEU A 249 -13.09 2.08 7.16
N PHE A 250 -14.41 1.92 7.22
CA PHE A 250 -15.35 2.83 7.87
C PHE A 250 -16.20 2.01 8.83
N ASP A 251 -16.51 2.55 10.01
CA ASP A 251 -17.40 1.90 10.94
C ASP A 251 -18.87 2.03 10.50
N GLU A 252 -19.81 1.47 11.27
CA GLU A 252 -21.24 1.48 10.98
C GLU A 252 -21.87 2.89 11.11
N LYS A 253 -21.12 3.89 11.56
CA LYS A 253 -21.53 5.29 11.59
C LYS A 253 -21.00 6.07 10.39
N GLY A 254 -20.25 5.39 9.50
CA GLY A 254 -19.58 5.99 8.37
C GLY A 254 -18.28 6.73 8.74
N GLU A 255 -17.78 6.57 9.97
CA GLU A 255 -16.55 7.20 10.40
C GLU A 255 -15.33 6.44 9.86
N PHE A 256 -14.39 7.17 9.27
CA PHE A 256 -13.15 6.60 8.73
C PHE A 256 -12.25 6.09 9.85
N ILE A 257 -11.68 4.91 9.66
CA ILE A 257 -10.77 4.29 10.62
C ILE A 257 -9.32 4.55 10.20
N GLU A 258 -8.60 5.28 11.03
CA GLU A 258 -7.18 5.54 10.80
C GLU A 258 -6.38 4.22 10.72
N GLY A 259 -5.46 4.14 9.74
CA GLY A 259 -4.60 2.97 9.54
C GLY A 259 -3.85 2.53 10.80
N TYR A 260 -3.55 3.46 11.68
CA TYR A 260 -2.98 3.21 13.01
C TYR A 260 -3.76 2.17 13.84
N TYR A 261 -5.08 2.32 13.91
CA TYR A 261 -5.91 1.36 14.66
C TYR A 261 -6.08 0.04 13.88
N MET A 262 -6.14 0.13 12.56
CA MET A 262 -6.22 -1.05 11.69
C MET A 262 -5.02 -1.98 11.86
N VAL A 263 -3.80 -1.42 11.94
CA VAL A 263 -2.58 -2.21 12.20
C VAL A 263 -2.70 -2.98 13.51
N GLY A 264 -3.20 -2.35 14.58
CA GLY A 264 -3.43 -3.00 15.86
C GLY A 264 -4.48 -4.12 15.80
N PHE A 265 -5.62 -3.89 15.13
CA PHE A 265 -6.68 -4.91 14.99
C PHE A 265 -6.21 -6.12 14.18
N LEU A 266 -5.49 -5.90 13.10
CA LEU A 266 -4.94 -6.99 12.28
C LEU A 266 -3.83 -7.74 13.03
N ALA A 267 -2.99 -7.05 13.80
CA ALA A 267 -2.05 -7.70 14.71
C ALA A 267 -2.77 -8.62 15.70
N ALA A 268 -3.89 -8.14 16.30
CA ALA A 268 -4.71 -8.95 17.20
C ALA A 268 -5.31 -10.18 16.50
N ALA A 269 -5.84 -10.01 15.27
CA ALA A 269 -6.41 -11.12 14.50
C ALA A 269 -5.40 -12.26 14.25
N PHE A 270 -4.14 -11.90 13.98
CA PHE A 270 -3.08 -12.90 13.83
C PHE A 270 -2.62 -13.51 15.15
N LEU A 271 -2.41 -12.69 16.17
CA LEU A 271 -1.85 -13.16 17.45
C LEU A 271 -2.83 -13.99 18.28
N GLN A 272 -4.13 -13.81 18.12
CA GLN A 272 -5.15 -14.69 18.70
C GLN A 272 -5.00 -16.15 18.22
N LYS A 273 -4.59 -16.32 16.94
CA LYS A 273 -4.37 -17.64 16.33
C LYS A 273 -2.93 -18.13 16.48
N ASN A 274 -1.95 -17.22 16.64
CA ASN A 274 -0.52 -17.51 16.54
C ASN A 274 0.27 -16.71 17.61
N ARG A 275 0.32 -17.22 18.84
CA ARG A 275 1.09 -16.58 19.92
C ARG A 275 2.60 -16.62 19.64
N GLY A 276 3.32 -15.61 20.12
CA GLY A 276 4.79 -15.52 19.98
C GLY A 276 5.27 -14.99 18.65
N GLU A 277 4.36 -14.72 17.72
CA GLU A 277 4.70 -14.21 16.39
C GLU A 277 5.12 -12.74 16.42
N LYS A 278 5.91 -12.35 15.42
CA LYS A 278 6.42 -10.99 15.24
C LYS A 278 5.46 -10.16 14.39
N ILE A 279 5.28 -8.90 14.81
CA ILE A 279 4.46 -7.90 14.13
C ILE A 279 5.34 -6.72 13.74
N ILE A 280 5.41 -6.41 12.44
CA ILE A 280 6.12 -5.22 11.95
C ILE A 280 5.18 -4.03 11.94
N TYR A 281 5.66 -2.88 12.41
CA TYR A 281 4.92 -1.62 12.37
C TYR A 281 5.85 -0.43 12.05
N ASP A 282 5.29 0.65 11.53
CA ASP A 282 6.03 1.87 11.23
C ASP A 282 6.09 2.84 12.42
N PRO A 283 7.07 3.75 12.50
CA PRO A 283 7.33 4.55 13.68
C PRO A 283 6.46 5.80 13.80
N ARG A 284 5.53 6.05 12.90
CA ARG A 284 4.70 7.27 12.86
C ARG A 284 3.79 7.37 14.07
N ALA A 285 3.11 6.27 14.42
CA ALA A 285 2.31 6.11 15.64
C ALA A 285 2.43 4.66 16.10
N ILE A 286 2.74 4.42 17.40
CA ILE A 286 3.28 3.12 17.82
C ILE A 286 2.56 2.48 19.01
N TRP A 287 2.08 3.27 19.98
CA TRP A 287 1.68 2.72 21.28
C TRP A 287 0.50 1.74 21.20
N ASN A 288 -0.50 2.02 20.35
CA ASN A 288 -1.62 1.11 20.15
C ASN A 288 -1.16 -0.27 19.67
N THR A 289 -0.29 -0.30 18.65
CA THR A 289 0.18 -1.55 18.05
C THR A 289 1.11 -2.30 19.01
N ILE A 290 2.01 -1.62 19.69
CA ILE A 290 2.91 -2.21 20.68
C ILE A 290 2.10 -2.90 21.79
N GLU A 291 1.18 -2.16 22.42
CA GLU A 291 0.41 -2.69 23.54
C GLU A 291 -0.45 -3.89 23.15
N ILE A 292 -1.15 -3.81 22.01
CA ILE A 292 -1.93 -4.96 21.53
C ILE A 292 -1.03 -6.16 21.27
N THR A 293 0.11 -5.94 20.61
CA THR A 293 1.05 -7.02 20.27
C THR A 293 1.58 -7.71 21.52
N GLU A 294 2.08 -6.94 22.50
CA GLU A 294 2.64 -7.45 23.73
C GLU A 294 1.58 -8.13 24.60
N SER A 295 0.38 -7.54 24.73
CA SER A 295 -0.71 -8.10 25.54
C SER A 295 -1.21 -9.45 25.04
N LEU A 296 -1.04 -9.73 23.75
CA LEU A 296 -1.36 -11.02 23.12
C LEU A 296 -0.16 -11.97 23.01
N GLY A 297 0.98 -11.60 23.63
CA GLY A 297 2.19 -12.41 23.66
C GLY A 297 2.98 -12.42 22.36
N GLY A 298 2.78 -11.43 21.49
CA GLY A 298 3.57 -11.19 20.28
C GLY A 298 4.79 -10.31 20.51
N ILE A 299 5.61 -10.14 19.49
CA ILE A 299 6.84 -9.35 19.51
C ILE A 299 6.71 -8.19 18.52
N PRO A 300 6.58 -6.92 19.01
CA PRO A 300 6.49 -5.76 18.13
C PRO A 300 7.89 -5.37 17.61
N ILE A 301 8.01 -5.17 16.31
CA ILE A 301 9.27 -4.77 15.65
C ILE A 301 9.04 -3.55 14.78
N VAL A 302 9.75 -2.47 15.07
CA VAL A 302 9.69 -1.23 14.30
C VAL A 302 10.44 -1.34 12.98
N CYS A 303 9.86 -0.78 11.92
CA CYS A 303 10.46 -0.68 10.59
C CYS A 303 10.28 0.72 10.02
N LYS A 304 11.20 1.17 9.16
CA LYS A 304 10.98 2.40 8.38
C LYS A 304 9.75 2.28 7.50
N SER A 305 9.03 3.39 7.33
CA SER A 305 7.88 3.45 6.43
C SER A 305 8.30 3.26 4.97
N GLY A 306 7.47 2.53 4.23
CA GLY A 306 7.63 2.26 2.81
C GLY A 306 7.66 0.76 2.50
N HIS A 307 6.88 0.38 1.51
CA HIS A 307 6.57 -1.02 1.21
C HIS A 307 7.82 -1.91 0.99
N THR A 308 8.89 -1.38 0.44
CA THR A 308 10.14 -2.14 0.23
C THR A 308 10.86 -2.43 1.54
N TYR A 309 10.86 -1.47 2.48
CA TYR A 309 11.46 -1.66 3.80
C TYR A 309 10.68 -2.68 4.62
N VAL A 310 9.35 -2.56 4.65
CA VAL A 310 8.49 -3.48 5.40
C VAL A 310 8.58 -4.90 4.86
N LYS A 311 8.49 -5.10 3.52
CA LYS A 311 8.65 -6.41 2.88
C LYS A 311 9.99 -7.07 3.20
N ASN A 312 11.08 -6.30 3.21
CA ASN A 312 12.40 -6.82 3.56
C ASN A 312 12.51 -7.15 5.05
N LYS A 313 12.03 -6.26 5.93
CA LYS A 313 12.05 -6.47 7.38
C LYS A 313 11.21 -7.66 7.80
N MET A 314 10.05 -7.85 7.18
CA MET A 314 9.22 -9.04 7.43
C MET A 314 9.94 -10.34 7.09
N ARG A 315 10.70 -10.38 5.98
CA ARG A 315 11.49 -11.56 5.59
C ARG A 315 12.65 -11.81 6.56
N GLU A 316 13.38 -10.75 6.91
CA GLU A 316 14.48 -10.80 7.86
C GLU A 316 14.04 -11.39 9.21
N GLU A 317 12.90 -10.92 9.70
CA GLU A 317 12.36 -11.31 11.00
C GLU A 317 11.45 -12.55 10.94
N ASN A 318 11.10 -13.03 9.75
CA ASN A 318 10.04 -14.01 9.51
C ASN A 318 8.72 -13.61 10.18
N ALA A 319 8.36 -12.32 10.13
CA ALA A 319 7.18 -11.79 10.79
C ALA A 319 5.89 -12.24 10.10
N ILE A 320 4.85 -12.56 10.88
CA ILE A 320 3.59 -13.08 10.36
C ILE A 320 2.78 -11.99 9.65
N TYR A 321 2.86 -10.76 10.17
CA TYR A 321 2.13 -9.60 9.70
C TYR A 321 2.96 -8.32 9.84
N GLY A 322 2.75 -7.40 8.91
CA GLY A 322 3.27 -6.04 8.99
C GLY A 322 2.22 -5.04 8.55
N GLY A 323 2.22 -3.84 9.14
CA GLY A 323 1.28 -2.81 8.77
C GLY A 323 1.86 -1.42 8.81
N GLU A 324 1.35 -0.56 7.93
CA GLU A 324 1.68 0.85 7.86
C GLU A 324 0.45 1.73 8.12
N LEU A 325 0.66 2.90 8.69
CA LEU A 325 -0.38 3.91 8.89
C LEU A 325 -1.04 4.34 7.56
N SER A 326 -0.34 4.18 6.44
CA SER A 326 -0.84 4.42 5.08
C SER A 326 -1.79 3.35 4.55
N SER A 327 -2.20 2.40 5.39
CA SER A 327 -3.10 1.28 5.07
C SER A 327 -2.54 0.26 4.08
N HIS A 328 -1.20 0.12 4.02
CA HIS A 328 -0.59 -1.08 3.47
C HIS A 328 -0.49 -2.14 4.57
N HIS A 329 -0.95 -3.35 4.28
CA HIS A 329 -0.95 -4.48 5.20
C HIS A 329 -0.30 -5.68 4.53
N TYR A 330 0.76 -6.21 5.14
CA TYR A 330 1.66 -7.20 4.58
C TYR A 330 1.51 -8.53 5.32
N PHE A 331 1.55 -9.63 4.59
CA PHE A 331 1.28 -10.96 5.15
C PHE A 331 2.38 -11.96 4.77
N ARG A 332 2.95 -12.67 5.75
CA ARG A 332 3.98 -13.70 5.51
C ARG A 332 3.51 -14.71 4.47
N ASP A 333 2.31 -15.23 4.65
CA ASP A 333 1.77 -16.27 3.78
C ASP A 333 1.28 -15.72 2.44
N PHE A 334 1.30 -14.40 2.24
CA PHE A 334 1.14 -13.72 0.97
C PHE A 334 2.49 -13.21 0.43
N TYR A 335 3.52 -14.06 0.56
CA TYR A 335 4.87 -13.78 0.10
C TYR A 335 5.49 -12.52 0.72
N TYR A 336 5.11 -12.17 1.96
CA TYR A 336 5.50 -10.93 2.64
C TYR A 336 5.09 -9.65 1.90
N CYS A 337 4.09 -9.75 1.04
CA CYS A 337 3.58 -8.63 0.27
C CYS A 337 2.30 -8.06 0.86
N ASP A 338 2.01 -6.84 0.44
CA ASP A 338 0.78 -6.13 0.75
C ASP A 338 -0.40 -6.68 -0.03
N SER A 339 -1.56 -6.60 0.59
CA SER A 339 -2.86 -6.92 0.01
C SER A 339 -3.94 -6.01 0.58
N GLY A 340 -4.79 -5.46 -0.28
CA GLY A 340 -6.00 -4.78 0.16
C GLY A 340 -7.17 -5.75 0.33
N MET A 341 -7.16 -6.92 -0.31
CA MET A 341 -8.27 -7.88 -0.22
C MET A 341 -8.30 -8.69 1.07
N ILE A 342 -7.18 -8.88 1.76
CA ILE A 342 -7.12 -9.67 3.00
C ILE A 342 -7.63 -8.89 4.23
N PRO A 343 -7.28 -7.60 4.45
CA PRO A 343 -7.54 -6.90 5.71
C PRO A 343 -9.01 -6.85 6.10
N TRP A 344 -9.90 -6.47 5.19
CA TRP A 344 -11.33 -6.32 5.51
C TRP A 344 -12.00 -7.66 5.87
N LEU A 345 -11.58 -8.77 5.26
CA LEU A 345 -12.06 -10.10 5.62
C LEU A 345 -11.66 -10.48 7.04
N LEU A 346 -10.39 -10.23 7.43
CA LEU A 346 -9.89 -10.47 8.78
C LEU A 346 -10.61 -9.60 9.82
N ILE A 347 -10.96 -8.36 9.49
CA ILE A 347 -11.74 -7.49 10.38
C ILE A 347 -13.15 -8.00 10.55
N LEU A 348 -13.81 -8.46 9.49
CA LEU A 348 -15.16 -9.06 9.59
C LEU A 348 -15.13 -10.38 10.35
N GLU A 349 -14.06 -11.17 10.25
CA GLU A 349 -13.88 -12.35 11.10
C GLU A 349 -13.73 -11.94 12.58
N LEU A 350 -12.92 -10.91 12.86
CA LEU A 350 -12.77 -10.36 14.22
C LEU A 350 -14.10 -9.87 14.80
N LEU A 351 -14.90 -9.15 14.00
CA LEU A 351 -16.25 -8.70 14.40
C LEU A 351 -17.18 -9.88 14.64
N SER A 352 -17.11 -10.91 13.81
CA SER A 352 -17.91 -12.13 13.98
C SER A 352 -17.68 -12.79 15.33
N HIS A 353 -16.42 -12.84 15.78
CA HIS A 353 -16.04 -13.43 17.07
C HIS A 353 -16.33 -12.51 18.26
N SER A 354 -16.10 -11.20 18.12
CA SER A 354 -16.24 -10.24 19.24
C SER A 354 -17.69 -9.99 19.63
N GLY A 355 -18.62 -10.08 18.68
CA GLY A 355 -20.01 -9.69 18.84
C GLY A 355 -20.24 -8.19 19.06
N LYS A 356 -19.20 -7.37 18.96
CA LYS A 356 -19.23 -5.91 19.07
C LYS A 356 -19.33 -5.25 17.70
N LYS A 357 -19.79 -4.00 17.67
CA LYS A 357 -19.69 -3.14 16.50
C LYS A 357 -18.27 -2.64 16.33
N LEU A 358 -17.92 -2.25 15.09
CA LEU A 358 -16.56 -1.75 14.78
C LEU A 358 -16.27 -0.45 15.53
N SER A 359 -17.26 0.46 15.63
CA SER A 359 -17.10 1.71 16.39
C SER A 359 -16.88 1.47 17.89
N GLU A 360 -17.43 0.39 18.47
CA GLU A 360 -17.22 0.07 19.89
C GLU A 360 -15.77 -0.40 20.14
N LEU A 361 -15.25 -1.28 19.28
CA LEU A 361 -13.83 -1.70 19.35
C LEU A 361 -12.90 -0.53 19.16
N LEU A 362 -13.22 0.35 18.19
CA LEU A 362 -12.42 1.53 17.89
C LEU A 362 -12.42 2.54 19.04
N ALA A 363 -13.59 2.79 19.67
CA ALA A 363 -13.72 3.74 20.77
C ALA A 363 -12.84 3.37 21.98
N GLU A 364 -12.69 2.09 22.30
CA GLU A 364 -11.78 1.62 23.37
C GLU A 364 -10.33 1.99 23.07
N ARG A 365 -9.92 1.87 21.80
CA ARG A 365 -8.54 2.18 21.34
C ARG A 365 -8.30 3.67 21.24
N ILE A 366 -9.24 4.43 20.68
CA ILE A 366 -9.16 5.91 20.62
C ILE A 366 -9.08 6.51 22.02
N LYS A 367 -9.90 6.00 22.96
CA LYS A 367 -9.84 6.45 24.35
C LYS A 367 -8.46 6.22 24.97
N LYS A 368 -7.80 5.12 24.67
CA LYS A 368 -6.51 4.76 25.26
C LYS A 368 -5.33 5.41 24.54
N TYR A 369 -5.39 5.54 23.23
CA TYR A 369 -4.33 6.08 22.38
C TYR A 369 -4.91 7.00 21.30
N PRO A 370 -5.36 8.21 21.66
CA PRO A 370 -5.83 9.14 20.64
C PRO A 370 -4.67 9.59 19.73
N VAL A 371 -4.95 9.76 18.44
CA VAL A 371 -3.98 10.11 17.40
C VAL A 371 -4.52 11.22 16.50
N SER A 372 -3.61 12.07 15.99
CA SER A 372 -3.97 13.17 15.07
C SER A 372 -4.32 12.71 13.63
N GLY A 373 -4.03 11.45 13.29
CA GLY A 373 -3.87 11.06 11.91
C GLY A 373 -2.62 11.69 11.28
N GLU A 374 -2.36 11.42 10.00
CA GLU A 374 -1.24 12.05 9.29
C GLU A 374 -1.66 13.42 8.74
N ILE A 375 -1.04 14.49 9.24
CA ILE A 375 -1.30 15.87 8.82
C ILE A 375 -0.23 16.30 7.81
N ASN A 376 -0.65 16.49 6.56
CA ASN A 376 0.21 16.95 5.48
C ASN A 376 0.15 18.47 5.36
N THR A 377 1.30 19.14 5.46
CA THR A 377 1.41 20.61 5.31
C THR A 377 2.34 20.93 4.14
N LYS A 378 1.82 21.66 3.14
CA LYS A 378 2.62 22.19 2.05
C LYS A 378 3.34 23.45 2.52
N VAL A 379 4.62 23.57 2.22
CA VAL A 379 5.45 24.72 2.54
C VAL A 379 6.03 25.35 1.25
N SER A 380 6.72 26.49 1.35
CA SER A 380 7.16 27.27 0.18
C SER A 380 8.30 26.63 -0.63
N GLY A 381 8.96 25.59 -0.12
CA GLY A 381 10.05 24.92 -0.82
C GLY A 381 10.79 23.91 0.05
N THR A 382 11.68 23.14 -0.54
CA THR A 382 12.47 22.10 0.17
C THR A 382 13.44 22.68 1.21
N GLU A 383 13.98 23.87 0.98
CA GLU A 383 14.80 24.56 2.00
C GLU A 383 13.97 24.95 3.23
N LYS A 384 12.69 25.34 3.04
CA LYS A 384 11.79 25.61 4.16
C LYS A 384 11.48 24.34 4.95
N VAL A 385 11.39 23.18 4.29
CA VAL A 385 11.28 21.88 4.99
C VAL A 385 12.47 21.69 5.94
N LYS A 386 13.70 21.90 5.46
CA LYS A 386 14.92 21.73 6.28
C LYS A 386 14.97 22.72 7.45
N GLU A 387 14.60 23.97 7.22
CA GLU A 387 14.54 25.01 8.28
C GLU A 387 13.58 24.60 9.40
N ILE A 388 12.35 24.18 9.04
CA ILE A 388 11.32 23.77 9.99
C ILE A 388 11.76 22.50 10.76
N MET A 389 12.31 21.51 10.05
CA MET A 389 12.85 20.30 10.70
C MET A 389 13.93 20.64 11.72
N THR A 390 14.85 21.58 11.39
CA THR A 390 15.90 22.04 12.29
C THR A 390 15.31 22.78 13.49
N LYS A 391 14.33 23.66 13.27
CA LYS A 391 13.63 24.39 14.33
C LYS A 391 12.99 23.46 15.37
N ILE A 392 12.25 22.45 14.89
CA ILE A 392 11.58 21.48 15.76
C ILE A 392 12.61 20.60 16.46
N LYS A 393 13.67 20.16 15.78
CA LYS A 393 14.76 19.40 16.40
C LYS A 393 15.44 20.17 17.53
N ASN A 394 15.74 21.45 17.32
CA ASN A 394 16.37 22.30 18.35
C ASN A 394 15.43 22.53 19.53
N LYS A 395 14.11 22.65 19.30
CA LYS A 395 13.14 22.90 20.38
C LYS A 395 12.85 21.66 21.22
N TYR A 396 12.75 20.47 20.61
CA TYR A 396 12.26 19.27 21.29
C TYR A 396 13.28 18.17 21.49
N GLY A 397 14.43 18.22 20.78
CA GLY A 397 15.37 17.11 20.73
C GLY A 397 15.97 16.67 22.06
N GLU A 398 16.10 17.60 23.02
CA GLU A 398 16.63 17.34 24.36
C GLU A 398 15.54 17.17 25.44
N LEU A 399 14.26 17.39 25.07
CA LEU A 399 13.15 17.37 26.04
C LEU A 399 12.53 15.99 26.24
N GLY A 400 12.90 15.02 25.40
CA GLY A 400 12.40 13.65 25.46
C GLY A 400 13.33 12.66 24.74
N LYS A 401 12.86 11.44 24.53
CA LYS A 401 13.63 10.43 23.82
C LYS A 401 13.54 10.66 22.31
N ALA A 402 14.53 11.34 21.75
CA ALA A 402 14.58 11.65 20.33
C ALA A 402 15.01 10.46 19.48
N SER A 403 14.45 10.38 18.25
CA SER A 403 14.79 9.38 17.24
C SER A 403 14.86 10.01 15.85
N THR A 404 15.84 9.59 15.06
CA THR A 404 15.98 9.94 13.63
C THR A 404 15.85 8.71 12.74
N PHE A 405 15.22 7.66 13.24
CA PHE A 405 15.10 6.38 12.54
C PHE A 405 14.28 6.49 11.24
N ASP A 406 13.17 7.25 11.28
CA ASP A 406 12.35 7.57 10.08
C ASP A 406 11.79 9.00 10.24
N GLY A 407 12.48 9.97 9.68
CA GLY A 407 12.23 11.38 9.95
C GLY A 407 12.80 11.82 11.31
N PHE A 408 12.07 12.65 12.03
CA PHE A 408 12.41 13.08 13.38
C PHE A 408 11.23 12.86 14.33
N GLY A 409 11.41 12.09 15.35
CA GLY A 409 10.41 11.84 16.38
C GLY A 409 10.95 12.09 17.77
N VAL A 410 10.07 12.43 18.71
CA VAL A 410 10.40 12.53 20.13
C VAL A 410 9.29 11.88 20.96
N ASP A 411 9.68 10.95 21.83
CA ASP A 411 8.79 10.30 22.78
C ASP A 411 8.93 10.99 24.16
N PHE A 412 7.79 11.46 24.69
CA PHE A 412 7.63 11.94 26.07
C PHE A 412 6.85 10.92 26.89
N GLU A 413 6.57 11.20 28.12
CA GLU A 413 5.85 10.29 29.02
C GLU A 413 4.42 9.98 28.52
N ASN A 414 3.65 11.03 28.17
CA ASN A 414 2.22 10.94 27.85
C ASN A 414 1.86 11.33 26.41
N TRP A 415 2.82 11.77 25.62
CA TRP A 415 2.62 12.11 24.23
C TRP A 415 3.89 11.87 23.41
N ARG A 416 3.73 11.76 22.12
CA ARG A 416 4.85 11.69 21.18
C ARG A 416 4.46 12.27 19.82
N PHE A 417 5.47 12.59 19.02
CA PHE A 417 5.25 12.97 17.63
C PHE A 417 6.30 12.31 16.71
N ASN A 418 5.92 12.20 15.45
CA ASN A 418 6.84 11.91 14.35
C ASN A 418 6.64 12.96 13.25
N LEU A 419 7.74 13.51 12.76
CA LEU A 419 7.79 14.53 11.72
C LEU A 419 8.65 14.07 10.57
N ARG A 420 8.11 14.07 9.36
CA ARG A 420 8.81 13.67 8.14
C ARG A 420 8.76 14.79 7.11
N GLY A 421 9.91 15.21 6.61
CA GLY A 421 10.03 16.09 5.46
C GLY A 421 10.14 15.26 4.17
N SER A 422 9.41 15.63 3.13
CA SER A 422 9.67 15.08 1.80
C SER A 422 10.99 15.64 1.24
N GLN A 423 11.76 14.78 0.60
CA GLN A 423 13.02 15.19 -0.04
C GLN A 423 12.82 15.75 -1.46
N THR A 424 11.70 15.40 -2.08
CA THR A 424 11.39 15.73 -3.48
C THR A 424 10.30 16.77 -3.63
N GLU A 425 9.45 16.92 -2.61
CA GLU A 425 8.29 17.80 -2.62
C GLU A 425 8.28 18.70 -1.37
N PRO A 426 7.72 19.90 -1.44
CA PRO A 426 7.68 20.83 -0.32
C PRO A 426 6.58 20.48 0.69
N TYR A 427 6.60 19.27 1.22
CA TYR A 427 5.63 18.79 2.22
C TYR A 427 6.31 18.35 3.52
N ILE A 428 5.64 18.67 4.62
CA ILE A 428 5.93 18.13 5.96
C ILE A 428 4.73 17.30 6.41
N ARG A 429 5.00 16.12 6.95
CA ARG A 429 4.01 15.17 7.48
C ARG A 429 4.19 15.05 8.97
N LEU A 430 3.15 15.36 9.72
CA LEU A 430 3.12 15.32 11.18
C LEU A 430 2.16 14.22 11.63
N ASN A 431 2.60 13.42 12.61
CA ASN A 431 1.77 12.49 13.37
C ASN A 431 2.00 12.77 14.86
N VAL A 432 0.92 12.87 15.64
CA VAL A 432 0.95 13.03 17.10
C VAL A 432 0.06 11.99 17.72
N GLU A 433 0.50 11.37 18.82
CA GLU A 433 -0.32 10.46 19.63
C GLU A 433 -0.14 10.76 21.12
N THR A 434 -1.17 10.44 21.92
CA THR A 434 -1.15 10.62 23.37
C THR A 434 -1.67 9.38 24.10
N LYS A 435 -1.37 9.28 25.38
CA LYS A 435 -1.91 8.25 26.28
C LYS A 435 -3.16 8.77 26.98
N GLY A 436 -4.33 8.49 26.41
CA GLY A 436 -5.64 8.76 27.02
C GLY A 436 -6.04 10.23 27.15
N ASP A 437 -5.30 11.15 26.53
CA ASP A 437 -5.54 12.59 26.67
C ASP A 437 -5.77 13.29 25.32
N VAL A 438 -7.04 13.50 24.98
CA VAL A 438 -7.46 14.18 23.74
C VAL A 438 -7.16 15.69 23.78
N ALA A 439 -7.22 16.31 24.98
CA ALA A 439 -6.92 17.73 25.12
C ALA A 439 -5.43 17.99 24.87
N LEU A 440 -4.56 17.17 25.46
CA LEU A 440 -3.12 17.19 25.19
C LEU A 440 -2.78 16.91 23.73
N LEU A 441 -3.48 15.95 23.10
CA LEU A 441 -3.32 15.68 21.67
C LEU A 441 -3.56 16.94 20.85
N LYS A 442 -4.68 17.62 21.10
CA LYS A 442 -5.02 18.86 20.40
C LYS A 442 -3.98 19.95 20.66
N GLU A 443 -3.63 20.19 21.93
CA GLU A 443 -2.64 21.20 22.33
C GLU A 443 -1.31 21.01 21.61
N LYS A 444 -0.76 19.78 21.63
CA LYS A 444 0.56 19.48 21.05
C LYS A 444 0.53 19.47 19.53
N THR A 445 -0.58 19.05 18.93
CA THR A 445 -0.78 19.14 17.48
C THR A 445 -0.82 20.60 17.03
N ASP A 446 -1.59 21.45 17.70
CA ASP A 446 -1.70 22.89 17.37
C ASP A 446 -0.34 23.61 17.58
N GLU A 447 0.40 23.26 18.66
CA GLU A 447 1.73 23.82 18.94
C GLU A 447 2.74 23.48 17.82
N LEU A 448 2.78 22.23 17.37
CA LEU A 448 3.65 21.79 16.29
C LEU A 448 3.24 22.41 14.95
N LEU A 449 1.94 22.45 14.64
CA LEU A 449 1.43 23.05 13.40
C LEU A 449 1.72 24.56 13.34
N LYS A 450 1.69 25.28 14.46
CA LYS A 450 2.09 26.69 14.52
C LYS A 450 3.55 26.90 14.11
N ILE A 451 4.45 25.97 14.45
CA ILE A 451 5.85 26.05 14.03
C ILE A 451 6.00 25.68 12.54
N ILE A 452 5.22 24.73 12.07
CA ILE A 452 5.27 24.23 10.69
C ILE A 452 4.71 25.26 9.71
N ARG A 453 3.65 25.95 10.09
CA ARG A 453 2.93 26.91 9.23
C ARG A 453 3.49 28.34 9.30
N GLY A 454 4.28 28.69 10.32
CA GLY A 454 4.91 29.98 10.55
C GLY A 454 4.13 30.84 11.49
#